data_cc8a59e5f939ae2336e8558e4b0b5f15
#
_entry.id   cc8a59e5f939ae2336e8558e4b0b5f15
#
_cell.length_a   1.000
_cell.length_b   1.000
_cell.length_c   1.000
_cell.angle_alpha   90.00
_cell.angle_beta   90.00
_cell.angle_gamma   90.00
#
_symmetry.space_group_name_H-M   'P 1'
#
loop_
_entity.id
_entity.type
_entity.pdbx_description
1 polymer ?
#
loop_
_entity_poly.entity_id
_entity_poly.type
_entity_poly.pdbx_seq_one_letter_code
_entity_poly.pdbx_strand_id
1 'polypeptide(L)'
;CTLALHGEDALDNLPTDQRLARYAQGNADNGLEELYFAFGRYLLAGCSRPGTLPANLQGIWNDDFHPAWDGKYTININTEMNYWPAEVTNLPEMHQPLFQMVKELSESAQGTARTLYDCRGWTVHHNTDLWRMAGPVDGASYVWPLGGAWLSQHLWQHYLYTGDQAFLQTAYPALKGAADFFLDFLVEHPKYGWMVCAPSMSPEQGPPGTGTMLTAGCTMDTQIVLDALTSVPVSYTHLRAHETSQDL
;
A
#
# COMPACT_ATOMS: atom_id res chain seq x y z
N CYS A 1 -6.42 5.02 -21.06
CA CYS A 1 -5.22 5.88 -21.05
C CYS A 1 -4.16 5.25 -21.95
N THR A 2 -3.53 6.02 -22.80
CA THR A 2 -2.39 5.64 -23.64
C THR A 2 -1.30 6.69 -23.44
N LEU A 3 -0.05 6.25 -23.36
CA LEU A 3 1.11 7.11 -23.45
C LEU A 3 1.52 7.16 -24.93
N ALA A 4 1.73 8.34 -25.47
CA ALA A 4 2.30 8.54 -26.80
C ALA A 4 3.43 9.57 -26.67
N LEU A 5 4.63 9.13 -27.04
CA LEU A 5 5.83 9.95 -27.04
C LEU A 5 6.19 10.29 -28.48
N HIS A 6 6.45 11.55 -28.77
CA HIS A 6 6.84 11.96 -30.11
C HIS A 6 8.30 11.60 -30.38
N GLY A 7 8.55 10.89 -31.48
CA GLY A 7 9.89 10.47 -31.89
C GLY A 7 9.88 9.69 -33.22
N GLU A 8 11.02 9.20 -33.63
CA GLU A 8 11.12 8.36 -34.84
C GLU A 8 10.70 6.91 -34.52
N ASP A 9 9.65 6.42 -35.17
CA ASP A 9 9.11 5.06 -35.01
C ASP A 9 9.94 3.98 -35.75
N ALA A 10 11.14 4.33 -36.19
CA ALA A 10 11.99 3.46 -37.04
C ALA A 10 12.38 2.11 -36.41
N LEU A 11 12.17 1.95 -35.08
CA LEU A 11 12.58 0.76 -34.34
C LEU A 11 11.45 -0.24 -34.09
N ASP A 12 10.21 0.06 -34.43
CA ASP A 12 9.05 -0.80 -34.14
C ASP A 12 9.11 -2.16 -34.84
N ASN A 13 9.88 -2.27 -35.91
CA ASN A 13 10.10 -3.53 -36.61
C ASN A 13 11.20 -4.41 -36.00
N LEU A 14 11.92 -3.93 -34.97
CA LEU A 14 12.91 -4.72 -34.27
C LEU A 14 12.29 -5.54 -33.13
N PRO A 15 12.73 -6.78 -32.91
CA PRO A 15 12.37 -7.54 -31.73
C PRO A 15 12.75 -6.82 -30.43
N THR A 16 11.93 -7.00 -29.37
CA THR A 16 12.07 -6.28 -28.11
C THR A 16 13.44 -6.50 -27.43
N ASP A 17 13.99 -7.69 -27.52
CA ASP A 17 15.35 -8.02 -26.99
C ASP A 17 16.44 -7.18 -27.67
N GLN A 18 16.34 -6.96 -28.98
CA GLN A 18 17.26 -6.11 -29.72
C GLN A 18 17.08 -4.62 -29.36
N ARG A 19 15.83 -4.18 -29.18
CA ARG A 19 15.51 -2.82 -28.72
C ARG A 19 16.10 -2.57 -27.33
N LEU A 20 15.93 -3.51 -26.39
CA LEU A 20 16.52 -3.45 -25.04
C LEU A 20 18.04 -3.37 -25.08
N ALA A 21 18.69 -4.18 -25.92
CA ALA A 21 20.16 -4.16 -26.05
C ALA A 21 20.67 -2.81 -26.58
N ARG A 22 19.96 -2.19 -27.52
CA ARG A 22 20.27 -0.86 -28.05
C ARG A 22 20.03 0.24 -27.00
N TYR A 23 18.91 0.16 -26.27
CA TYR A 23 18.56 1.10 -25.20
C TYR A 23 19.60 1.10 -24.08
N ALA A 24 20.10 -0.10 -23.71
CA ALA A 24 21.19 -0.26 -22.72
C ALA A 24 22.52 0.40 -23.15
N GLN A 25 22.69 0.65 -24.46
CA GLN A 25 23.84 1.36 -25.02
C GLN A 25 23.65 2.89 -25.09
N GLY A 26 22.52 3.40 -24.56
CA GLY A 26 22.21 4.82 -24.54
C GLY A 26 21.47 5.34 -25.78
N ASN A 27 20.96 4.45 -26.65
CA ASN A 27 20.15 4.88 -27.78
C ASN A 27 18.70 5.15 -27.31
N ALA A 28 18.12 6.26 -27.73
CA ALA A 28 16.73 6.58 -27.43
C ALA A 28 15.79 5.61 -28.19
N ASP A 29 14.68 5.25 -27.55
CA ASP A 29 13.63 4.43 -28.14
C ASP A 29 12.28 4.71 -27.46
N ASN A 30 11.57 5.73 -27.95
CA ASN A 30 10.30 6.16 -27.39
C ASN A 30 9.22 5.06 -27.44
N GLY A 31 9.18 4.28 -28.53
CA GLY A 31 8.25 3.17 -28.65
C GLY A 31 8.51 2.04 -27.63
N LEU A 32 9.78 1.84 -27.21
CA LEU A 32 10.09 0.90 -26.13
C LEU A 32 9.61 1.43 -24.77
N GLU A 33 9.72 2.73 -24.52
CA GLU A 33 9.21 3.36 -23.30
C GLU A 33 7.68 3.30 -23.24
N GLU A 34 6.98 3.54 -24.37
CA GLU A 34 5.53 3.35 -24.48
C GLU A 34 5.11 1.90 -24.23
N LEU A 35 5.85 0.95 -24.80
CA LEU A 35 5.61 -0.48 -24.59
C LEU A 35 5.80 -0.87 -23.12
N TYR A 36 6.83 -0.34 -22.46
CA TYR A 36 7.09 -0.59 -21.04
C TYR A 36 5.97 -0.06 -20.14
N PHE A 37 5.50 1.16 -20.42
CA PHE A 37 4.33 1.72 -19.74
C PHE A 37 3.07 0.86 -19.94
N ALA A 38 2.79 0.48 -21.19
CA ALA A 38 1.65 -0.37 -21.50
C ALA A 38 1.75 -1.76 -20.87
N PHE A 39 2.95 -2.31 -20.79
CA PHE A 39 3.22 -3.61 -20.16
C PHE A 39 2.99 -3.59 -18.66
N GLY A 40 3.43 -2.53 -17.95
CA GLY A 40 3.13 -2.36 -16.53
C GLY A 40 1.62 -2.30 -16.26
N ARG A 41 0.87 -1.58 -17.08
CA ARG A 41 -0.61 -1.57 -17.02
C ARG A 41 -1.22 -2.95 -17.29
N TYR A 42 -0.71 -3.67 -18.28
CA TYR A 42 -1.15 -5.03 -18.60
C TYR A 42 -0.94 -5.97 -17.41
N LEU A 43 0.21 -5.92 -16.73
CA LEU A 43 0.48 -6.76 -15.58
C LEU A 43 -0.53 -6.52 -14.45
N LEU A 44 -0.82 -5.26 -14.11
CA LEU A 44 -1.83 -4.93 -13.10
C LEU A 44 -3.23 -5.37 -13.54
N ALA A 45 -3.65 -5.02 -14.75
CA ALA A 45 -4.96 -5.41 -15.30
C ALA A 45 -5.11 -6.92 -15.45
N GLY A 46 -4.01 -7.66 -15.62
CA GLY A 46 -4.00 -9.11 -15.71
C GLY A 46 -4.20 -9.80 -14.36
N CYS A 47 -3.70 -9.23 -13.28
CA CYS A 47 -3.66 -9.89 -11.98
C CYS A 47 -4.60 -9.29 -10.92
N SER A 48 -5.25 -8.15 -11.18
CA SER A 48 -6.15 -7.50 -10.22
C SER A 48 -7.34 -6.89 -10.93
N ARG A 49 -8.49 -7.51 -10.79
CA ARG A 49 -9.76 -7.07 -11.40
C ARG A 49 -10.88 -7.09 -10.36
N PRO A 50 -11.93 -6.28 -10.55
CA PRO A 50 -13.11 -6.37 -9.67
C PRO A 50 -13.61 -7.80 -9.50
N GLY A 51 -13.76 -8.23 -8.24
CA GLY A 51 -14.21 -9.59 -7.89
C GLY A 51 -13.12 -10.66 -7.86
N THR A 52 -11.84 -10.32 -8.10
CA THR A 52 -10.71 -11.23 -7.89
C THR A 52 -10.03 -10.97 -6.55
N LEU A 53 -9.08 -11.84 -6.18
CA LEU A 53 -8.11 -11.57 -5.13
C LEU A 53 -7.13 -10.47 -5.59
N PRO A 54 -6.53 -9.71 -4.66
CA PRO A 54 -5.49 -8.76 -5.02
C PRO A 54 -4.24 -9.45 -5.57
N ALA A 55 -3.40 -8.67 -6.27
CA ALA A 55 -2.10 -9.13 -6.71
C ALA A 55 -1.21 -9.48 -5.50
N ASN A 56 -0.66 -10.70 -5.48
CA ASN A 56 0.33 -11.11 -4.47
C ASN A 56 1.75 -10.67 -4.90
N LEU A 57 2.80 -11.18 -4.25
CA LEU A 57 4.19 -10.84 -4.60
C LEU A 57 4.54 -11.06 -6.08
N GLN A 58 3.97 -12.10 -6.71
CA GLN A 58 4.18 -12.42 -8.12
C GLN A 58 3.01 -11.96 -9.01
N GLY A 59 2.08 -11.15 -8.51
CA GLY A 59 0.81 -10.88 -9.19
C GLY A 59 -0.01 -12.16 -9.29
N ILE A 60 -0.06 -12.76 -10.49
CA ILE A 60 -0.56 -14.12 -10.76
C ILE A 60 0.45 -14.95 -11.54
N TRP A 61 1.64 -14.38 -11.78
CA TRP A 61 2.65 -14.91 -12.71
C TRP A 61 3.61 -15.85 -11.99
N ASN A 62 3.08 -16.94 -11.45
CA ASN A 62 3.81 -17.97 -10.74
C ASN A 62 3.24 -19.34 -11.06
N ASP A 63 4.09 -20.31 -11.39
CA ASP A 63 3.76 -21.71 -11.61
C ASP A 63 4.49 -22.67 -10.63
N ASP A 64 5.29 -22.09 -9.71
CA ASP A 64 5.97 -22.87 -8.68
C ASP A 64 4.99 -23.22 -7.53
N PHE A 65 5.08 -24.46 -7.05
CA PHE A 65 4.34 -24.90 -5.87
C PHE A 65 4.90 -24.29 -4.58
N HIS A 66 6.18 -23.93 -4.56
CA HIS A 66 6.88 -23.21 -3.51
C HIS A 66 7.46 -21.90 -4.05
N PRO A 67 6.64 -20.89 -4.29
CA PRO A 67 7.10 -19.61 -4.83
C PRO A 67 8.01 -18.88 -3.86
N ALA A 68 8.83 -17.98 -4.37
CA ALA A 68 9.65 -17.10 -3.54
C ALA A 68 8.77 -16.36 -2.52
N TRP A 69 9.21 -16.35 -1.24
CA TRP A 69 8.46 -15.80 -0.10
C TRP A 69 7.02 -16.29 0.00
N ASP A 70 6.74 -17.52 -0.43
CA ASP A 70 5.43 -18.21 -0.37
C ASP A 70 4.28 -17.49 -1.12
N GLY A 71 4.59 -16.54 -1.98
CA GLY A 71 3.58 -15.75 -2.70
C GLY A 71 2.65 -14.95 -1.79
N LYS A 72 3.08 -14.56 -0.58
CA LYS A 72 2.31 -13.80 0.40
C LYS A 72 1.93 -12.40 -0.12
N TYR A 73 1.03 -11.74 0.57
CA TYR A 73 0.81 -10.30 0.48
C TYR A 73 1.76 -9.60 1.43
N THR A 74 2.92 -9.22 0.95
CA THR A 74 3.90 -8.46 1.72
C THR A 74 3.54 -7.00 1.68
N ILE A 75 3.17 -6.44 2.83
CA ILE A 75 2.56 -5.11 2.98
C ILE A 75 3.46 -4.11 3.71
N ASN A 76 4.74 -4.40 3.76
CA ASN A 76 5.74 -3.41 4.19
C ASN A 76 6.34 -2.61 3.02
N ILE A 77 5.96 -2.92 1.77
CA ILE A 77 6.23 -2.17 0.53
C ILE A 77 5.63 -2.83 -0.73
N ASN A 78 5.69 -4.18 -0.88
CA ASN A 78 5.48 -4.83 -2.17
C ASN A 78 4.03 -4.68 -2.66
N THR A 79 3.06 -4.92 -1.79
CA THR A 79 1.63 -4.75 -2.15
C THR A 79 1.33 -3.30 -2.49
N GLU A 80 1.84 -2.34 -1.73
CA GLU A 80 1.70 -0.92 -1.99
C GLU A 80 2.27 -0.57 -3.38
N MET A 81 3.48 -1.01 -3.70
CA MET A 81 4.11 -0.77 -5.00
C MET A 81 3.33 -1.38 -6.16
N ASN A 82 2.76 -2.58 -5.98
CA ASN A 82 1.93 -3.22 -7.00
C ASN A 82 0.75 -2.34 -7.41
N TYR A 83 0.20 -1.55 -6.49
CA TYR A 83 -0.98 -0.74 -6.72
C TYR A 83 -0.73 0.76 -6.93
N TRP A 84 0.48 1.27 -6.72
CA TRP A 84 0.80 2.67 -7.03
C TRP A 84 0.44 3.09 -8.46
N PRO A 85 0.59 2.22 -9.49
CA PRO A 85 0.20 2.58 -10.85
C PRO A 85 -1.31 2.73 -11.07
N ALA A 86 -2.17 2.16 -10.22
CA ALA A 86 -3.60 2.03 -10.48
C ALA A 86 -4.25 3.38 -10.83
N GLU A 87 -4.16 4.36 -9.96
CA GLU A 87 -4.79 5.66 -10.16
C GLU A 87 -4.06 6.48 -11.24
N VAL A 88 -2.74 6.64 -11.10
CA VAL A 88 -1.93 7.51 -11.97
C VAL A 88 -1.92 7.06 -13.43
N THR A 89 -2.17 5.77 -13.68
CA THR A 89 -2.24 5.24 -15.04
C THR A 89 -3.68 5.02 -15.53
N ASN A 90 -4.67 5.55 -14.81
CA ASN A 90 -6.10 5.44 -15.14
C ASN A 90 -6.58 3.97 -15.22
N LEU A 91 -6.38 3.23 -14.15
CA LEU A 91 -6.87 1.88 -13.91
C LEU A 91 -7.52 1.78 -12.49
N PRO A 92 -8.39 2.74 -12.08
CA PRO A 92 -8.93 2.77 -10.72
C PRO A 92 -9.74 1.51 -10.38
N GLU A 93 -10.39 0.90 -11.38
CA GLU A 93 -11.14 -0.33 -11.21
C GLU A 93 -10.25 -1.53 -10.84
N MET A 94 -8.97 -1.52 -11.21
CA MET A 94 -8.00 -2.56 -10.85
C MET A 94 -7.52 -2.44 -9.39
N HIS A 95 -7.85 -1.34 -8.73
CA HIS A 95 -7.55 -1.11 -7.32
C HIS A 95 -8.57 -1.77 -6.37
N GLN A 96 -9.77 -2.09 -6.85
CA GLN A 96 -10.86 -2.63 -6.03
C GLN A 96 -10.53 -3.90 -5.25
N PRO A 97 -9.77 -4.89 -5.78
CA PRO A 97 -9.40 -6.06 -4.98
C PRO A 97 -8.56 -5.71 -3.75
N LEU A 98 -7.68 -4.71 -3.83
CA LEU A 98 -6.95 -4.22 -2.66
C LEU A 98 -7.90 -3.55 -1.65
N PHE A 99 -8.85 -2.74 -2.09
CA PHE A 99 -9.83 -2.09 -1.20
C PHE A 99 -10.66 -3.13 -0.44
N GLN A 100 -11.06 -4.21 -1.12
CA GLN A 100 -11.76 -5.30 -0.46
C GLN A 100 -10.88 -5.97 0.61
N MET A 101 -9.60 -6.23 0.32
CA MET A 101 -8.66 -6.77 1.28
C MET A 101 -8.46 -5.85 2.49
N VAL A 102 -8.33 -4.54 2.26
CA VAL A 102 -8.18 -3.55 3.35
C VAL A 102 -9.44 -3.52 4.23
N LYS A 103 -10.63 -3.58 3.63
CA LYS A 103 -11.88 -3.68 4.37
C LYS A 103 -11.92 -4.93 5.25
N GLU A 104 -11.63 -6.10 4.70
CA GLU A 104 -11.60 -7.37 5.44
C GLU A 104 -10.56 -7.36 6.57
N LEU A 105 -9.37 -6.81 6.32
CA LEU A 105 -8.34 -6.61 7.33
C LEU A 105 -8.80 -5.65 8.43
N SER A 106 -9.48 -4.57 8.09
CA SER A 106 -9.96 -3.61 9.08
C SER A 106 -10.96 -4.21 10.06
N GLU A 107 -11.65 -5.28 9.66
CA GLU A 107 -12.57 -6.05 10.50
C GLU A 107 -11.83 -7.13 11.31
N SER A 108 -11.02 -7.98 10.65
CA SER A 108 -10.34 -9.12 11.28
C SER A 108 -9.21 -8.70 12.22
N ALA A 109 -8.48 -7.65 11.87
CA ALA A 109 -7.29 -7.20 12.59
C ALA A 109 -7.56 -6.36 13.84
N GLN A 110 -8.83 -6.06 14.18
CA GLN A 110 -9.20 -5.45 15.47
C GLN A 110 -8.78 -6.33 16.65
N GLY A 111 -8.90 -7.66 16.47
CA GLY A 111 -8.42 -8.61 17.46
C GLY A 111 -6.92 -8.50 17.73
N THR A 112 -6.12 -8.28 16.70
CA THR A 112 -4.67 -8.09 16.80
C THR A 112 -4.34 -6.80 17.56
N ALA A 113 -4.98 -5.68 17.22
CA ALA A 113 -4.80 -4.40 17.91
C ALA A 113 -5.11 -4.52 19.41
N ARG A 114 -6.23 -5.15 19.74
CA ARG A 114 -6.66 -5.32 21.12
C ARG A 114 -5.79 -6.29 21.90
N THR A 115 -5.49 -7.45 21.33
CA THR A 115 -4.83 -8.54 22.07
C THR A 115 -3.34 -8.32 22.25
N LEU A 116 -2.66 -7.78 21.22
CA LEU A 116 -1.22 -7.56 21.28
C LEU A 116 -0.82 -6.21 21.86
N TYR A 117 -1.68 -5.19 21.72
CA TYR A 117 -1.32 -3.80 22.01
C TYR A 117 -2.27 -3.09 22.96
N ASP A 118 -3.40 -3.70 23.33
CA ASP A 118 -4.47 -3.07 24.12
C ASP A 118 -4.95 -1.73 23.52
N CYS A 119 -4.98 -1.66 22.19
CA CYS A 119 -5.36 -0.48 21.42
C CYS A 119 -6.71 -0.65 20.73
N ARG A 120 -7.41 0.46 20.48
CA ARG A 120 -8.59 0.53 19.62
C ARG A 120 -8.20 0.34 18.17
N GLY A 121 -9.19 0.42 17.28
CA GLY A 121 -8.98 0.34 15.84
C GLY A 121 -8.44 -1.00 15.39
N TRP A 122 -7.56 -0.99 14.40
CA TRP A 122 -6.97 -2.19 13.81
C TRP A 122 -5.55 -1.95 13.34
N THR A 123 -4.77 -3.04 13.31
CA THR A 123 -3.41 -3.03 12.78
C THR A 123 -3.05 -4.36 12.16
N VAL A 124 -2.17 -4.34 11.18
CA VAL A 124 -1.57 -5.52 10.56
C VAL A 124 -0.07 -5.30 10.40
N HIS A 125 0.70 -6.37 10.54
CA HIS A 125 2.16 -6.35 10.43
C HIS A 125 2.61 -6.44 8.97
N HIS A 126 3.84 -6.80 8.71
CA HIS A 126 4.47 -6.72 7.39
C HIS A 126 3.94 -7.68 6.33
N ASN A 127 3.21 -8.73 6.71
CA ASN A 127 2.59 -9.70 5.81
C ASN A 127 1.14 -9.99 6.18
N THR A 128 0.34 -10.33 5.18
CA THR A 128 -0.97 -10.96 5.35
C THR A 128 -1.16 -12.10 4.34
N ASP A 129 -2.27 -12.80 4.42
CA ASP A 129 -2.59 -13.95 3.60
C ASP A 129 -4.05 -13.95 3.13
N LEU A 130 -4.50 -15.07 2.54
CA LEU A 130 -5.88 -15.25 2.06
C LEU A 130 -6.91 -15.17 3.18
N TRP A 131 -6.53 -15.51 4.42
CA TRP A 131 -7.39 -15.50 5.60
C TRP A 131 -7.29 -14.21 6.40
N ARG A 132 -6.55 -13.21 5.89
CA ARG A 132 -6.38 -11.90 6.52
C ARG A 132 -5.68 -11.99 7.89
N MET A 133 -4.67 -12.83 7.98
CA MET A 133 -3.80 -12.88 9.16
C MET A 133 -3.15 -11.51 9.37
N ALA A 134 -3.13 -11.04 10.63
CA ALA A 134 -2.68 -9.69 10.96
C ALA A 134 -1.54 -9.64 11.98
N GLY A 135 -1.26 -10.75 12.66
CA GLY A 135 -0.15 -10.84 13.62
C GLY A 135 1.23 -10.77 12.96
N PRO A 136 2.30 -10.57 13.77
CA PRO A 136 3.66 -10.66 13.27
C PRO A 136 4.01 -12.09 12.88
N VAL A 137 4.71 -12.26 11.76
CA VAL A 137 5.22 -13.53 11.24
C VAL A 137 6.70 -13.40 10.88
N ASP A 138 7.34 -14.48 10.45
CA ASP A 138 8.73 -14.54 10.01
C ASP A 138 9.78 -14.23 11.12
N GLY A 139 9.35 -14.07 12.37
CA GLY A 139 10.23 -13.93 13.53
C GLY A 139 9.95 -12.72 14.41
N ALA A 140 10.52 -12.72 15.60
CA ALA A 140 10.30 -11.68 16.62
C ALA A 140 10.78 -10.28 16.18
N SER A 141 11.68 -10.19 15.21
CA SER A 141 12.18 -8.91 14.70
C SER A 141 11.19 -8.20 13.76
N TYR A 142 10.12 -8.87 13.31
CA TYR A 142 9.15 -8.32 12.37
C TYR A 142 7.91 -7.72 13.07
N VAL A 143 8.09 -7.16 14.26
CA VAL A 143 7.05 -6.40 14.95
C VAL A 143 6.99 -4.99 14.36
N TRP A 144 6.15 -4.84 13.33
CA TRP A 144 5.97 -3.58 12.60
C TRP A 144 4.48 -3.30 12.37
N PRO A 145 3.80 -2.60 13.29
CA PRO A 145 2.35 -2.45 13.27
C PRO A 145 1.87 -1.30 12.36
N LEU A 146 2.53 -1.03 11.25
CA LEU A 146 2.23 0.08 10.37
C LEU A 146 1.50 -0.33 9.08
N GLY A 147 1.47 -1.63 8.75
CA GLY A 147 0.95 -2.12 7.47
C GLY A 147 -0.49 -1.71 7.21
N GLY A 148 -1.35 -1.73 8.24
CA GLY A 148 -2.75 -1.31 8.11
C GLY A 148 -2.91 0.16 7.75
N ALA A 149 -2.15 1.03 8.38
CA ALA A 149 -2.18 2.46 8.08
C ALA A 149 -1.62 2.75 6.69
N TRP A 150 -0.55 2.08 6.28
CA TRP A 150 0.02 2.28 4.94
C TRP A 150 -0.92 1.79 3.84
N LEU A 151 -1.51 0.61 3.97
CA LEU A 151 -2.55 0.14 3.06
C LEU A 151 -3.77 1.07 3.00
N SER A 152 -4.16 1.67 4.13
CA SER A 152 -5.29 2.59 4.17
C SER A 152 -5.07 3.85 3.33
N GLN A 153 -3.82 4.25 3.08
CA GLN A 153 -3.51 5.39 2.20
C GLN A 153 -4.01 5.17 0.76
N HIS A 154 -4.09 3.93 0.28
CA HIS A 154 -4.66 3.61 -1.02
C HIS A 154 -6.14 4.01 -1.13
N LEU A 155 -6.91 3.87 -0.04
CA LEU A 155 -8.31 4.32 0.02
C LEU A 155 -8.41 5.84 -0.11
N TRP A 156 -7.55 6.56 0.63
CA TRP A 156 -7.50 8.01 0.57
C TRP A 156 -7.04 8.52 -0.79
N GLN A 157 -6.01 7.91 -1.38
CA GLN A 157 -5.51 8.25 -2.71
C GLN A 157 -6.59 8.05 -3.78
N HIS A 158 -7.32 6.95 -3.75
CA HIS A 158 -8.43 6.72 -4.68
C HIS A 158 -9.46 7.85 -4.62
N TYR A 159 -9.84 8.26 -3.42
CA TYR A 159 -10.75 9.40 -3.26
C TYR A 159 -10.16 10.69 -3.82
N LEU A 160 -8.87 10.97 -3.60
CA LEU A 160 -8.23 12.18 -4.14
C LEU A 160 -8.22 12.21 -5.68
N TYR A 161 -8.11 11.06 -6.33
CA TYR A 161 -8.14 10.94 -7.79
C TYR A 161 -9.55 10.99 -8.37
N THR A 162 -10.53 10.45 -7.68
CA THR A 162 -11.89 10.25 -8.23
C THR A 162 -12.91 11.29 -7.72
N GLY A 163 -12.70 11.82 -6.52
CA GLY A 163 -13.71 12.64 -5.84
C GLY A 163 -14.97 11.87 -5.41
N ASP A 164 -14.93 10.52 -5.43
CA ASP A 164 -16.10 9.68 -5.14
C ASP A 164 -16.44 9.71 -3.64
N GLN A 165 -17.46 10.50 -3.30
CA GLN A 165 -17.97 10.66 -1.94
C GLN A 165 -18.59 9.36 -1.40
N ALA A 166 -19.27 8.59 -2.24
CA ALA A 166 -19.89 7.33 -1.81
C ALA A 166 -18.82 6.30 -1.45
N PHE A 167 -17.75 6.24 -2.24
CA PHE A 167 -16.59 5.44 -1.91
C PHE A 167 -15.95 5.89 -0.59
N LEU A 168 -15.69 7.20 -0.41
CA LEU A 168 -15.09 7.73 0.83
C LEU A 168 -15.94 7.38 2.06
N GLN A 169 -17.26 7.49 1.98
CA GLN A 169 -18.17 7.12 3.06
C GLN A 169 -17.99 5.64 3.46
N THR A 170 -17.84 4.77 2.46
CA THR A 170 -17.62 3.33 2.68
C THR A 170 -16.23 3.03 3.25
N ALA A 171 -15.21 3.75 2.81
CA ALA A 171 -13.81 3.57 3.20
C ALA A 171 -13.46 4.19 4.56
N TYR A 172 -14.19 5.23 4.97
CA TYR A 172 -13.91 6.01 6.18
C TYR A 172 -13.76 5.20 7.46
N PRO A 173 -14.58 4.15 7.74
CA PRO A 173 -14.40 3.33 8.94
C PRO A 173 -13.03 2.64 9.00
N ALA A 174 -12.50 2.17 7.87
CA ALA A 174 -11.17 1.56 7.80
C ALA A 174 -10.07 2.60 8.02
N LEU A 175 -10.16 3.77 7.36
CA LEU A 175 -9.24 4.89 7.57
C LEU A 175 -9.21 5.34 9.03
N LYS A 176 -10.39 5.58 9.61
CA LYS A 176 -10.52 6.00 11.00
C LYS A 176 -9.96 4.96 11.97
N GLY A 177 -10.29 3.69 11.76
CA GLY A 177 -9.81 2.62 12.63
C GLY A 177 -8.29 2.47 12.62
N ALA A 178 -7.62 2.66 11.47
CA ALA A 178 -6.17 2.69 11.40
C ALA A 178 -5.57 3.87 12.18
N ALA A 179 -6.19 5.06 12.11
CA ALA A 179 -5.76 6.22 12.89
C ALA A 179 -6.03 6.06 14.40
N ASP A 180 -7.20 5.51 14.78
CA ASP A 180 -7.55 5.25 16.19
C ASP A 180 -6.52 4.33 16.88
N PHE A 181 -5.95 3.36 16.13
CA PHE A 181 -4.89 2.51 16.65
C PHE A 181 -3.68 3.35 17.10
N PHE A 182 -3.22 4.28 16.28
CA PHE A 182 -2.04 5.08 16.63
C PHE A 182 -2.30 6.12 17.72
N LEU A 183 -3.53 6.59 17.89
CA LEU A 183 -3.88 7.45 19.03
C LEU A 183 -3.67 6.74 20.38
N ASP A 184 -3.79 5.42 20.40
CA ASP A 184 -3.56 4.61 21.60
C ASP A 184 -2.13 4.02 21.65
N PHE A 185 -1.52 3.72 20.48
CA PHE A 185 -0.24 3.04 20.40
C PHE A 185 0.98 3.94 20.57
N LEU A 186 0.88 5.22 20.19
CA LEU A 186 2.00 6.16 20.32
C LEU A 186 2.37 6.39 21.79
N VAL A 187 3.68 6.34 22.07
CA VAL A 187 4.24 6.60 23.40
C VAL A 187 5.20 7.79 23.37
N GLU A 188 5.30 8.50 24.47
CA GLU A 188 6.26 9.59 24.62
C GLU A 188 7.69 9.05 24.73
N HIS A 189 8.59 9.55 23.89
CA HIS A 189 10.00 9.18 23.95
C HIS A 189 10.64 9.81 25.19
N PRO A 190 11.24 8.99 26.10
CA PRO A 190 11.64 9.44 27.45
C PRO A 190 12.71 10.54 27.49
N LYS A 191 13.46 10.70 26.40
CA LYS A 191 14.53 11.71 26.31
C LYS A 191 14.09 12.99 25.59
N TYR A 192 13.23 12.84 24.56
CA TYR A 192 12.95 13.97 23.65
C TYR A 192 11.52 14.48 23.79
N GLY A 193 10.62 13.77 24.45
CA GLY A 193 9.21 14.13 24.59
C GLY A 193 8.41 13.98 23.29
N TRP A 194 8.96 13.35 22.25
CA TRP A 194 8.27 13.11 21.00
C TRP A 194 7.35 11.91 21.09
N MET A 195 6.21 11.96 20.44
CA MET A 195 5.35 10.77 20.28
C MET A 195 5.95 9.85 19.22
N VAL A 196 6.21 8.60 19.58
CA VAL A 196 6.88 7.62 18.71
C VAL A 196 6.18 6.27 18.76
N CYS A 197 6.31 5.49 17.67
CA CYS A 197 5.94 4.09 17.65
C CYS A 197 7.00 3.26 18.39
N ALA A 198 6.58 2.44 19.37
CA ALA A 198 7.44 1.53 20.11
C ALA A 198 6.62 0.37 20.72
N PRO A 199 6.96 -0.92 20.46
CA PRO A 199 8.05 -1.36 19.58
C PRO A 199 7.71 -1.18 18.10
N SER A 200 8.75 -1.00 17.27
CA SER A 200 8.63 -0.99 15.81
C SER A 200 9.96 -1.38 15.15
N MET A 201 10.03 -1.35 13.85
CA MET A 201 11.25 -1.48 13.06
C MET A 201 11.17 -0.59 11.82
N SER A 202 12.30 -0.28 11.21
CA SER A 202 12.31 0.29 9.86
C SER A 202 12.48 -0.86 8.86
N PRO A 203 11.46 -1.26 8.11
CA PRO A 203 11.58 -2.39 7.19
C PRO A 203 12.64 -2.14 6.09
N GLU A 204 13.67 -3.00 5.87
CA GLU A 204 14.01 -4.13 6.78
C GLU A 204 15.41 -3.88 7.35
N GLN A 205 15.55 -2.86 8.15
CA GLN A 205 16.82 -2.41 8.72
C GLN A 205 16.75 -2.32 10.24
N GLY A 206 17.84 -2.69 10.91
CA GLY A 206 18.00 -2.50 12.35
C GLY A 206 19.04 -1.47 12.68
N PRO A 207 19.07 -0.96 13.92
CA PRO A 207 20.11 -0.06 14.37
C PRO A 207 21.49 -0.74 14.30
N PRO A 208 22.52 -0.08 13.76
CA PRO A 208 23.85 -0.67 13.62
C PRO A 208 24.39 -1.23 14.95
N GLY A 209 24.94 -2.45 14.92
CA GLY A 209 25.60 -3.07 16.07
C GLY A 209 24.69 -3.63 17.16
N THR A 210 23.35 -3.57 17.02
CA THR A 210 22.41 -4.06 18.04
C THR A 210 22.04 -5.53 17.89
N GLY A 211 22.24 -6.13 16.72
CA GLY A 211 21.81 -7.51 16.43
C GLY A 211 20.29 -7.71 16.37
N THR A 212 19.50 -6.64 16.36
CA THR A 212 18.04 -6.66 16.23
C THR A 212 17.56 -5.58 15.28
N MET A 213 16.40 -5.82 14.63
CA MET A 213 15.69 -4.79 13.85
C MET A 213 14.75 -3.95 14.73
N LEU A 214 14.40 -4.41 15.92
CA LEU A 214 13.48 -3.70 16.80
C LEU A 214 14.09 -2.39 17.29
N THR A 215 13.29 -1.34 17.22
CA THR A 215 13.67 0.02 17.62
C THR A 215 12.42 0.85 17.98
N ALA A 216 12.58 2.13 18.14
CA ALA A 216 11.50 3.09 18.39
C ALA A 216 11.72 4.37 17.58
N GLY A 217 10.64 4.98 17.09
CA GLY A 217 10.69 6.29 16.44
C GLY A 217 11.36 6.30 15.08
N CYS A 218 11.12 5.27 14.26
CA CYS A 218 11.59 5.24 12.87
C CYS A 218 10.98 6.39 12.06
N THR A 219 11.75 6.96 11.14
CA THR A 219 11.25 8.01 10.23
C THR A 219 10.07 7.53 9.40
N MET A 220 10.13 6.31 8.88
CA MET A 220 9.04 5.70 8.12
C MET A 220 7.74 5.64 8.93
N ASP A 221 7.82 5.19 10.19
CA ASP A 221 6.66 5.13 11.08
C ASP A 221 6.03 6.51 11.24
N THR A 222 6.85 7.52 11.54
CA THR A 222 6.39 8.89 11.72
C THR A 222 5.66 9.41 10.47
N GLN A 223 6.17 9.11 9.28
CA GLN A 223 5.55 9.52 8.02
C GLN A 223 4.19 8.83 7.80
N ILE A 224 4.12 7.50 7.97
CA ILE A 224 2.87 6.75 7.80
C ILE A 224 1.82 7.20 8.82
N VAL A 225 2.21 7.38 10.08
CA VAL A 225 1.30 7.85 11.14
C VAL A 225 0.81 9.26 10.87
N LEU A 226 1.70 10.17 10.43
CA LEU A 226 1.33 11.53 10.08
C LEU A 226 0.29 11.56 8.95
N ASP A 227 0.48 10.76 7.91
CA ASP A 227 -0.46 10.65 6.80
C ASP A 227 -1.82 10.12 7.26
N ALA A 228 -1.85 9.08 8.10
CA ALA A 228 -3.08 8.53 8.65
C ALA A 228 -3.83 9.56 9.51
N LEU A 229 -3.11 10.23 10.43
CA LEU A 229 -3.70 11.23 11.34
C LEU A 229 -4.10 12.54 10.61
N THR A 230 -3.54 12.80 9.43
CA THR A 230 -3.90 13.98 8.62
C THR A 230 -5.08 13.69 7.70
N SER A 231 -5.09 12.53 7.02
CA SER A 231 -6.13 12.17 6.05
C SER A 231 -7.51 11.96 6.69
N VAL A 232 -7.59 11.43 7.91
CA VAL A 232 -8.85 11.11 8.57
C VAL A 232 -9.69 12.36 8.93
N PRO A 233 -9.14 13.42 9.57
CA PRO A 233 -9.88 14.64 9.81
C PRO A 233 -10.34 15.33 8.52
N VAL A 234 -9.51 15.31 7.47
CA VAL A 234 -9.87 15.88 6.16
C VAL A 234 -11.00 15.07 5.52
N SER A 235 -10.93 13.74 5.55
CA SER A 235 -12.00 12.86 5.08
C SER A 235 -13.34 13.15 5.79
N TYR A 236 -13.30 13.29 7.10
CA TYR A 236 -14.49 13.64 7.90
C TYR A 236 -15.08 15.00 7.49
N THR A 237 -14.23 15.99 7.27
CA THR A 237 -14.68 17.31 6.82
C THR A 237 -15.36 17.25 5.45
N HIS A 238 -14.79 16.50 4.51
CA HIS A 238 -15.38 16.32 3.18
C HIS A 238 -16.72 15.59 3.23
N LEU A 239 -16.87 14.56 4.06
CA LEU A 239 -18.13 13.86 4.23
C LEU A 239 -19.22 14.77 4.84
N ARG A 240 -18.89 15.56 5.86
CA ARG A 240 -19.86 16.48 6.50
C ARG A 240 -20.23 17.69 5.65
N ALA A 241 -19.31 18.21 4.86
CA ALA A 241 -19.61 19.32 3.95
C ALA A 241 -20.68 18.94 2.92
N HIS A 242 -20.80 17.65 2.60
CA HIS A 242 -21.83 17.15 1.70
C HIS A 242 -23.19 16.94 2.39
N GLU A 243 -23.21 16.53 3.66
CA GLU A 243 -24.45 16.41 4.44
C GLU A 243 -25.17 17.76 4.56
N THR A 244 -24.41 18.84 4.83
CA THR A 244 -24.97 20.19 4.94
C THR A 244 -25.45 20.80 3.62
N SER A 245 -24.99 20.29 2.48
CA SER A 245 -25.44 20.76 1.15
C SER A 245 -26.70 20.04 0.65
N GLN A 246 -27.07 18.91 1.23
CA GLN A 246 -28.32 18.19 0.94
C GLN A 246 -29.49 18.64 1.80
N ASP A 247 -29.22 19.33 2.94
CA ASP A 247 -30.20 19.85 3.87
C ASP A 247 -30.61 21.33 3.58
N LEU A 248 -30.07 21.94 2.50
CA LEU A 248 -30.43 23.28 1.99
C LEU A 248 -31.16 23.18 0.65
#